data_a2247fa4a07418fdcb3c65b06b96da77
#
_entry.id   a2247fa4a07418fdcb3c65b06b96da77
#
_cell.length_a   1.000
_cell.length_b   1.000
_cell.length_c   1.000
_cell.angle_alpha   90.00
_cell.angle_beta   90.00
_cell.angle_gamma   90.00
#
_symmetry.space_group_name_H-M   'P 1'
#
loop_
_entity.id
_entity.type
_entity.pdbx_description
1 polymer ?
#
loop_
_entity_poly.entity_id
_entity_poly.type
_entity_poly.pdbx_seq_one_letter_code
_entity_poly.pdbx_strand_id
1 'polypeptide(L)'
;RQNLNLQTSPDITCKAGDLVEAEMLSGKGNGYLGKSARITRNMGPADQKGAFSALALAEFGIRHVFDDAVLAESENLRVPPAKGRIDLRGVPLVTIDGADARDFDDAVFAEPADDGGWRLLVAIADVAHYVRPGSALDAEARRRGNSVYLPDLVVPMLPEGISNDLCSLRPNEDRAAMV
;
A
#
# COMPACT_ATOMS: atom_id res chain seq x y z
N ARG A 1 15.35 26.66 -8.87
CA ARG A 1 13.93 26.95 -9.19
C ARG A 1 13.88 27.39 -10.66
N GLN A 2 13.04 26.76 -11.47
CA GLN A 2 12.79 27.18 -12.85
C GLN A 2 11.36 27.73 -12.91
N ASN A 3 11.20 28.90 -13.54
CA ASN A 3 9.87 29.42 -13.83
C ASN A 3 9.37 28.79 -15.13
N LEU A 4 8.15 28.28 -15.10
CA LEU A 4 7.47 27.66 -16.25
C LEU A 4 6.24 28.50 -16.61
N ASN A 5 5.96 28.63 -17.90
CA ASN A 5 4.68 29.15 -18.37
C ASN A 5 3.65 28.03 -18.30
N LEU A 6 2.70 28.14 -17.37
CA LEU A 6 1.68 27.12 -17.16
C LEU A 6 0.47 27.35 -18.06
N GLN A 7 0.01 26.30 -18.72
CA GLN A 7 -1.25 26.25 -19.45
C GLN A 7 -2.23 25.40 -18.65
N THR A 8 -3.43 25.90 -18.43
CA THR A 8 -4.51 25.17 -17.76
C THR A 8 -5.53 24.70 -18.77
N SER A 9 -6.10 23.50 -18.57
CA SER A 9 -7.33 23.10 -19.27
C SER A 9 -8.54 23.80 -18.66
N PRO A 10 -9.61 24.05 -19.42
CA PRO A 10 -10.83 24.71 -18.90
C PRO A 10 -11.43 24.02 -17.68
N ASP A 11 -11.22 22.72 -17.55
CA ASP A 11 -11.80 21.87 -16.49
C ASP A 11 -10.93 21.82 -15.22
N ILE A 12 -9.73 22.44 -15.23
CA ILE A 12 -8.81 22.42 -14.10
C ILE A 12 -8.66 23.83 -13.53
N THR A 13 -9.25 24.06 -12.36
CA THR A 13 -9.11 25.31 -11.63
C THR A 13 -7.95 25.24 -10.66
N CYS A 14 -7.02 26.19 -10.73
CA CYS A 14 -5.88 26.31 -9.84
C CYS A 14 -5.75 27.74 -9.31
N LYS A 15 -5.22 27.88 -8.12
CA LYS A 15 -4.87 29.18 -7.53
C LYS A 15 -3.41 29.20 -7.07
N ALA A 16 -2.90 30.40 -6.82
CA ALA A 16 -1.54 30.54 -6.28
C ALA A 16 -1.40 29.80 -4.94
N GLY A 17 -0.36 28.97 -4.81
CA GLY A 17 -0.12 28.13 -3.64
C GLY A 17 -0.59 26.69 -3.80
N ASP A 18 -1.31 26.36 -4.87
CA ASP A 18 -1.68 24.97 -5.16
C ASP A 18 -0.46 24.18 -5.69
N LEU A 19 -0.37 22.91 -5.27
CA LEU A 19 0.46 21.90 -5.93
C LEU A 19 -0.25 21.41 -7.18
N VAL A 20 0.48 21.29 -8.26
CA VAL A 20 -0.08 20.81 -9.54
C VAL A 20 0.84 19.75 -10.16
N GLU A 21 0.23 18.79 -10.80
CA GLU A 21 0.90 17.88 -11.72
C GLU A 21 0.86 18.52 -13.12
N ALA A 22 2.00 18.52 -13.82
CA ALA A 22 2.09 19.14 -15.13
C ALA A 22 3.03 18.40 -16.06
N GLU A 23 2.66 18.32 -17.32
CA GLU A 23 3.48 17.76 -18.40
C GLU A 23 4.26 18.86 -19.10
N MET A 24 5.57 18.62 -19.31
CA MET A 24 6.38 19.53 -20.11
C MET A 24 5.95 19.52 -21.57
N LEU A 25 5.66 20.68 -22.11
CA LEU A 25 5.30 20.80 -23.51
C LEU A 25 6.57 20.80 -24.38
N SER A 26 6.62 19.86 -25.31
CA SER A 26 7.67 19.78 -26.32
C SER A 26 7.42 20.89 -27.37
N GLY A 27 8.10 22.01 -27.23
CA GLY A 27 8.07 23.10 -28.22
C GLY A 27 9.47 23.54 -28.57
N LYS A 28 9.79 23.68 -29.84
CA LYS A 28 10.95 24.44 -30.33
C LYS A 28 10.66 25.93 -30.07
N GLY A 29 10.63 26.33 -28.80
CA GLY A 29 10.55 27.73 -28.42
C GLY A 29 11.88 28.40 -28.65
N ASN A 30 11.94 29.42 -29.50
CA ASN A 30 13.05 30.34 -29.56
C ASN A 30 13.36 30.85 -28.14
N GLY A 31 14.61 30.80 -27.74
CA GLY A 31 15.20 30.97 -26.42
C GLY A 31 14.84 32.17 -25.51
N TYR A 32 13.74 32.88 -25.76
CA TYR A 32 13.23 33.96 -24.92
C TYR A 32 11.88 33.68 -24.25
N LEU A 33 11.15 32.69 -24.70
CA LEU A 33 9.91 32.22 -24.05
C LEU A 33 10.28 31.01 -23.23
N GLY A 34 10.23 31.13 -21.90
CA GLY A 34 10.56 30.06 -20.96
C GLY A 34 9.86 28.73 -21.27
N LYS A 35 10.36 27.64 -20.70
CA LYS A 35 9.74 26.32 -20.84
C LYS A 35 8.27 26.40 -20.45
N SER A 36 7.41 25.74 -21.20
CA SER A 36 5.97 25.68 -20.94
C SER A 36 5.57 24.28 -20.45
N ALA A 37 4.60 24.23 -19.57
CA ALA A 37 4.02 22.99 -19.08
C ALA A 37 2.49 23.10 -19.05
N ARG A 38 1.81 21.98 -19.30
CA ARG A 38 0.36 21.87 -19.19
C ARG A 38 0.00 21.22 -17.87
N ILE A 39 -0.84 21.86 -17.09
CA ILE A 39 -1.37 21.28 -15.85
C ILE A 39 -2.32 20.14 -16.22
N THR A 40 -2.05 18.96 -15.67
CA THR A 40 -2.85 17.74 -15.85
C THR A 40 -3.76 17.48 -14.66
N ARG A 41 -3.35 17.94 -13.46
CA ARG A 41 -4.13 17.78 -12.24
C ARG A 41 -3.81 18.85 -11.22
N ASN A 42 -4.83 19.34 -10.49
CA ASN A 42 -4.66 20.11 -9.28
C ASN A 42 -4.64 19.15 -8.07
N MET A 43 -3.57 19.20 -7.28
CA MET A 43 -3.35 18.36 -6.10
C MET A 43 -3.77 19.08 -4.80
N GLY A 44 -4.24 20.32 -4.91
CA GLY A 44 -4.68 21.14 -3.78
C GLY A 44 -3.58 22.01 -3.15
N PRO A 45 -3.90 22.72 -2.06
CA PRO A 45 -2.99 23.64 -1.40
C PRO A 45 -1.70 22.96 -0.92
N ALA A 46 -0.55 23.61 -1.13
CA ALA A 46 0.75 23.08 -0.71
C ALA A 46 0.93 22.99 0.81
N ASP A 47 0.12 23.71 1.57
CA ASP A 47 0.12 23.73 3.04
C ASP A 47 -0.93 22.79 3.68
N GLN A 48 -1.70 22.05 2.88
CA GLN A 48 -2.65 21.07 3.41
C GLN A 48 -1.95 19.83 3.96
N LYS A 49 -2.61 19.14 4.91
CA LYS A 49 -2.17 17.83 5.40
C LYS A 49 -2.11 16.85 4.21
N GLY A 50 -1.02 16.09 4.10
CA GLY A 50 -0.81 15.13 3.01
C GLY A 50 -0.15 15.72 1.76
N ALA A 51 0.05 17.03 1.67
CA ALA A 51 0.63 17.67 0.49
C ALA A 51 2.04 17.12 0.15
N PHE A 52 2.87 16.88 1.16
CA PHE A 52 4.21 16.31 0.96
C PHE A 52 4.16 14.85 0.51
N SER A 53 3.24 14.06 1.06
CA SER A 53 3.04 12.67 0.64
C SER A 53 2.52 12.61 -0.81
N ALA A 54 1.57 13.46 -1.17
CA ALA A 54 1.09 13.57 -2.55
C ALA A 54 2.22 13.96 -3.53
N LEU A 55 3.09 14.90 -3.13
CA LEU A 55 4.25 15.29 -3.91
C LEU A 55 5.23 14.12 -4.08
N ALA A 56 5.54 13.38 -3.01
CA ALA A 56 6.41 12.22 -3.05
C ALA A 56 5.85 11.12 -3.96
N LEU A 57 4.55 10.82 -3.86
CA LEU A 57 3.89 9.85 -4.73
C LEU A 57 4.06 10.22 -6.22
N ALA A 58 3.87 11.50 -6.55
CA ALA A 58 4.00 11.98 -7.92
C ALA A 58 5.47 12.00 -8.40
N GLU A 59 6.40 12.48 -7.56
CA GLU A 59 7.83 12.60 -7.91
C GLU A 59 8.48 11.23 -8.15
N PHE A 60 8.15 10.24 -7.31
CA PHE A 60 8.70 8.89 -7.41
C PHE A 60 7.84 7.93 -8.23
N GLY A 61 6.73 8.38 -8.80
CA GLY A 61 5.83 7.55 -9.59
C GLY A 61 5.22 6.39 -8.81
N ILE A 62 4.98 6.57 -7.51
CA ILE A 62 4.46 5.51 -6.63
C ILE A 62 3.00 5.25 -6.98
N ARG A 63 2.69 4.01 -7.38
CA ARG A 63 1.32 3.56 -7.64
C ARG A 63 0.54 3.49 -6.34
N HIS A 64 -0.48 4.32 -6.20
CA HIS A 64 -1.29 4.41 -4.98
C HIS A 64 -2.78 4.13 -5.20
N VAL A 65 -3.19 3.93 -6.44
CA VAL A 65 -4.55 3.52 -6.81
C VAL A 65 -4.51 2.09 -7.33
N PHE A 66 -5.44 1.25 -6.90
CA PHE A 66 -5.61 -0.10 -7.43
C PHE A 66 -6.55 -0.08 -8.63
N ASP A 67 -6.27 -0.91 -9.63
CA ASP A 67 -7.14 -1.10 -10.77
C ASP A 67 -8.44 -1.86 -10.33
N ASP A 68 -9.55 -1.59 -11.00
CA ASP A 68 -10.87 -2.19 -10.66
C ASP A 68 -10.83 -3.72 -10.61
N ALA A 69 -10.06 -4.37 -11.50
CA ALA A 69 -9.91 -5.82 -11.53
C ALA A 69 -9.26 -6.37 -10.24
N VAL A 70 -8.30 -5.62 -9.67
CA VAL A 70 -7.62 -5.97 -8.41
C VAL A 70 -8.57 -5.84 -7.24
N LEU A 71 -9.36 -4.75 -7.20
CA LEU A 71 -10.37 -4.52 -6.16
C LEU A 71 -11.46 -5.59 -6.21
N ALA A 72 -12.01 -5.87 -7.39
CA ALA A 72 -13.04 -6.89 -7.59
C ALA A 72 -12.55 -8.30 -7.19
N GLU A 73 -11.28 -8.64 -7.44
CA GLU A 73 -10.71 -9.90 -6.98
C GLU A 73 -10.62 -9.94 -5.45
N SER A 74 -10.16 -8.86 -4.81
CA SER A 74 -9.99 -8.79 -3.36
C SER A 74 -11.32 -8.88 -2.60
N GLU A 75 -12.39 -8.26 -3.11
CA GLU A 75 -13.71 -8.24 -2.48
C GLU A 75 -14.37 -9.63 -2.37
N ASN A 76 -13.99 -10.55 -3.24
CA ASN A 76 -14.52 -11.91 -3.27
C ASN A 76 -13.78 -12.89 -2.35
N LEU A 77 -12.65 -12.50 -1.77
CA LEU A 77 -11.86 -13.35 -0.88
C LEU A 77 -12.52 -13.51 0.49
N ARG A 78 -12.31 -14.67 1.10
CA ARG A 78 -12.82 -14.99 2.44
C ARG A 78 -11.80 -15.85 3.17
N VAL A 79 -11.83 -15.79 4.51
CA VAL A 79 -11.03 -16.70 5.35
C VAL A 79 -11.37 -18.15 4.97
N PRO A 80 -10.35 -18.97 4.65
CA PRO A 80 -10.61 -20.37 4.26
C PRO A 80 -11.14 -21.20 5.44
N PRO A 81 -11.91 -22.25 5.16
CA PRO A 81 -12.33 -23.17 6.20
C PRO A 81 -11.13 -23.85 6.85
N ALA A 82 -11.26 -24.19 8.14
CA ALA A 82 -10.21 -24.85 8.93
C ALA A 82 -9.87 -26.27 8.44
N LYS A 83 -10.68 -26.85 7.55
CA LYS A 83 -10.46 -28.21 7.02
C LYS A 83 -9.08 -28.35 6.35
N GLY A 84 -8.30 -29.30 6.83
CA GLY A 84 -6.94 -29.57 6.32
C GLY A 84 -5.86 -28.64 6.89
N ARG A 85 -6.21 -27.79 7.86
CA ARG A 85 -5.27 -26.95 8.61
C ARG A 85 -5.16 -27.42 10.06
N ILE A 86 -4.04 -27.16 10.69
CA ILE A 86 -3.83 -27.41 12.12
C ILE A 86 -4.50 -26.28 12.89
N ASP A 87 -5.27 -26.63 13.94
CA ASP A 87 -5.89 -25.66 14.82
C ASP A 87 -4.90 -25.20 15.91
N LEU A 88 -4.50 -23.93 15.84
CA LEU A 88 -3.60 -23.30 16.80
C LEU A 88 -4.31 -22.23 17.67
N ARG A 89 -5.63 -22.16 17.67
CA ARG A 89 -6.40 -21.16 18.44
C ARG A 89 -6.19 -21.28 19.96
N GLY A 90 -5.75 -22.44 20.45
CA GLY A 90 -5.37 -22.63 21.85
C GLY A 90 -3.94 -22.20 22.20
N VAL A 91 -3.12 -21.84 21.23
CA VAL A 91 -1.74 -21.37 21.46
C VAL A 91 -1.77 -19.84 21.65
N PRO A 92 -1.19 -19.31 22.76
CA PRO A 92 -1.20 -17.89 23.05
C PRO A 92 -0.16 -17.13 22.19
N LEU A 93 -0.35 -17.15 20.87
CA LEU A 93 0.44 -16.37 19.91
C LEU A 93 0.24 -14.86 20.17
N VAL A 94 1.31 -14.09 20.04
CA VAL A 94 1.31 -12.63 20.19
C VAL A 94 1.94 -11.97 18.96
N THR A 95 1.41 -10.82 18.56
CA THR A 95 2.04 -9.93 17.58
C THR A 95 2.81 -8.84 18.31
N ILE A 96 3.94 -8.36 17.74
CA ILE A 96 4.80 -7.35 18.36
C ILE A 96 5.04 -6.24 17.33
N ASP A 97 4.10 -5.32 17.24
CA ASP A 97 4.02 -4.28 16.23
C ASP A 97 3.92 -2.89 16.86
N GLY A 98 4.01 -1.85 16.04
CA GLY A 98 3.73 -0.48 16.47
C GLY A 98 2.26 -0.30 16.93
N ALA A 99 2.02 0.66 17.80
CA ALA A 99 0.69 0.88 18.37
C ALA A 99 -0.40 1.28 17.35
N ASP A 100 0.01 1.76 16.19
CA ASP A 100 -0.83 2.18 15.06
C ASP A 100 -0.85 1.17 13.90
N ALA A 101 -0.15 0.04 14.03
CA ALA A 101 -0.15 -1.02 13.03
C ALA A 101 -1.54 -1.64 12.86
N ARG A 102 -1.86 -2.03 11.63
CA ARG A 102 -3.09 -2.72 11.25
C ARG A 102 -2.85 -3.99 10.46
N ASP A 103 -1.66 -4.13 9.94
CA ASP A 103 -1.15 -5.20 9.10
C ASP A 103 -0.22 -6.12 9.92
N PHE A 104 -0.83 -6.93 10.80
CA PHE A 104 -0.09 -7.87 11.65
C PHE A 104 0.30 -9.10 10.81
N ASP A 105 1.45 -9.04 10.16
CA ASP A 105 1.90 -10.07 9.23
C ASP A 105 2.35 -11.35 9.94
N ASP A 106 2.88 -11.24 11.17
CA ASP A 106 3.42 -12.36 11.92
C ASP A 106 2.97 -12.36 13.39
N ALA A 107 2.95 -13.55 13.96
CA ALA A 107 2.74 -13.76 15.39
C ALA A 107 3.68 -14.85 15.90
N VAL A 108 4.13 -14.71 17.14
CA VAL A 108 5.12 -15.59 17.74
C VAL A 108 4.63 -16.18 19.05
N PHE A 109 5.13 -17.38 19.36
CA PHE A 109 4.97 -18.02 20.65
C PHE A 109 6.24 -18.79 20.96
N ALA A 110 6.70 -18.76 22.23
CA ALA A 110 7.84 -19.51 22.69
C ALA A 110 7.55 -20.22 24.01
N GLU A 111 8.02 -21.44 24.13
CA GLU A 111 7.94 -22.23 25.36
C GLU A 111 9.26 -22.97 25.62
N PRO A 112 9.62 -23.27 26.88
CA PRO A 112 10.76 -24.14 27.18
C PRO A 112 10.57 -25.52 26.55
N ALA A 113 11.65 -26.07 26.01
CA ALA A 113 11.69 -27.44 25.51
C ALA A 113 12.29 -28.40 26.58
N ASP A 114 11.96 -29.68 26.51
CA ASP A 114 12.39 -30.70 27.47
C ASP A 114 13.92 -30.90 27.52
N ASP A 115 14.63 -30.56 26.45
CA ASP A 115 16.09 -30.62 26.33
C ASP A 115 16.82 -29.42 26.92
N GLY A 116 16.10 -28.47 27.56
CA GLY A 116 16.63 -27.21 28.10
C GLY A 116 16.75 -26.10 27.09
N GLY A 117 16.28 -26.29 25.85
CA GLY A 117 16.17 -25.27 24.80
C GLY A 117 14.81 -24.58 24.85
N TRP A 118 14.44 -24.00 23.68
CA TRP A 118 13.16 -23.33 23.46
C TRP A 118 12.50 -23.86 22.19
N ARG A 119 11.20 -24.08 22.27
CA ARG A 119 10.36 -24.29 21.09
C ARG A 119 9.76 -22.95 20.69
N LEU A 120 10.06 -22.50 19.47
CA LEU A 120 9.53 -21.29 18.90
C LEU A 120 8.52 -21.63 17.80
N LEU A 121 7.34 -21.03 17.85
CA LEU A 121 6.38 -21.01 16.75
C LEU A 121 6.36 -19.60 16.16
N VAL A 122 6.44 -19.52 14.84
CA VAL A 122 6.29 -18.28 14.08
C VAL A 122 5.17 -18.49 13.06
N ALA A 123 4.06 -17.82 13.27
CA ALA A 123 2.92 -17.84 12.36
C ALA A 123 3.01 -16.62 11.43
N ILE A 124 3.02 -16.86 10.13
CA ILE A 124 3.00 -15.83 9.10
C ILE A 124 1.67 -15.91 8.37
N ALA A 125 1.00 -14.78 8.13
CA ALA A 125 -0.24 -14.74 7.37
C ALA A 125 -0.10 -15.46 6.02
N ASP A 126 -1.04 -16.36 5.69
CA ASP A 126 -0.99 -17.20 4.49
C ASP A 126 -1.41 -16.39 3.24
N VAL A 127 -0.59 -15.39 2.89
CA VAL A 127 -0.83 -14.50 1.74
C VAL A 127 -0.95 -15.31 0.45
N ALA A 128 -0.17 -16.39 0.30
CA ALA A 128 -0.19 -17.24 -0.89
C ALA A 128 -1.53 -17.99 -1.08
N HIS A 129 -2.33 -18.13 -0.03
CA HIS A 129 -3.71 -18.63 -0.15
C HIS A 129 -4.57 -17.68 -0.96
N TYR A 130 -4.43 -16.38 -0.76
CA TYR A 130 -5.26 -15.33 -1.36
C TYR A 130 -4.70 -14.82 -2.69
N VAL A 131 -3.41 -14.54 -2.73
CA VAL A 131 -2.71 -14.01 -3.92
C VAL A 131 -2.17 -15.18 -4.75
N ARG A 132 -2.95 -15.59 -5.76
CA ARG A 132 -2.58 -16.72 -6.62
C ARG A 132 -1.69 -16.27 -7.78
N PRO A 133 -0.67 -17.06 -8.14
CA PRO A 133 0.17 -16.75 -9.30
C PRO A 133 -0.65 -16.49 -10.56
N GLY A 134 -0.38 -15.38 -11.24
CA GLY A 134 -1.05 -14.98 -12.47
C GLY A 134 -2.40 -14.27 -12.28
N SER A 135 -2.85 -14.07 -11.03
CA SER A 135 -4.06 -13.29 -10.75
C SER A 135 -3.82 -11.77 -10.90
N ALA A 136 -4.88 -10.97 -10.88
CA ALA A 136 -4.78 -9.50 -10.90
C ALA A 136 -4.04 -8.99 -9.66
N LEU A 137 -4.29 -9.59 -8.49
CA LEU A 137 -3.58 -9.30 -7.24
C LEU A 137 -2.08 -9.60 -7.34
N ASP A 138 -1.68 -10.76 -7.88
CA ASP A 138 -0.27 -11.12 -8.08
C ASP A 138 0.43 -10.14 -9.03
N ALA A 139 -0.21 -9.82 -10.15
CA ALA A 139 0.34 -8.89 -11.12
C ALA A 139 0.54 -7.48 -10.52
N GLU A 140 -0.41 -6.99 -9.74
CA GLU A 140 -0.31 -5.68 -9.10
C GLU A 140 0.71 -5.69 -7.95
N ALA A 141 0.75 -6.74 -7.12
CA ALA A 141 1.73 -6.89 -6.06
C ALA A 141 3.16 -6.89 -6.61
N ARG A 142 3.40 -7.57 -7.74
CA ARG A 142 4.70 -7.55 -8.44
C ARG A 142 5.08 -6.16 -8.97
N ARG A 143 4.10 -5.39 -9.46
CA ARG A 143 4.34 -4.01 -9.93
C ARG A 143 4.68 -3.06 -8.79
N ARG A 144 4.05 -3.23 -7.62
CA ARG A 144 4.31 -2.41 -6.44
C ARG A 144 5.61 -2.81 -5.74
N GLY A 145 5.86 -4.11 -5.61
CA GLY A 145 7.05 -4.69 -5.00
C GLY A 145 7.05 -4.69 -3.47
N ASN A 146 6.50 -3.65 -2.83
CA ASN A 146 6.38 -3.48 -1.38
C ASN A 146 5.28 -2.47 -1.03
N SER A 147 4.93 -2.39 0.25
CA SER A 147 4.18 -1.26 0.80
C SER A 147 5.11 -0.07 1.00
N VAL A 148 4.58 1.15 0.89
CA VAL A 148 5.33 2.41 1.11
C VAL A 148 4.71 3.15 2.28
N TYR A 149 5.50 3.39 3.30
CA TYR A 149 5.08 4.08 4.52
C TYR A 149 5.56 5.52 4.48
N LEU A 150 4.62 6.46 4.41
CA LEU A 150 4.86 7.90 4.51
C LEU A 150 4.34 8.39 5.87
N PRO A 151 4.76 9.56 6.37
CA PRO A 151 4.40 10.02 7.72
C PRO A 151 2.91 10.13 8.01
N ASP A 152 2.08 10.29 6.98
CA ASP A 152 0.64 10.50 7.08
C ASP A 152 -0.17 9.61 6.14
N LEU A 153 0.47 8.70 5.41
CA LEU A 153 -0.16 7.84 4.42
C LEU A 153 0.61 6.52 4.28
N VAL A 154 -0.10 5.42 4.28
CA VAL A 154 0.43 4.12 3.87
C VAL A 154 -0.11 3.79 2.48
N VAL A 155 0.78 3.43 1.55
CA VAL A 155 0.42 2.89 0.24
C VAL A 155 0.68 1.39 0.27
N PRO A 156 -0.32 0.56 0.53
CA PRO A 156 -0.11 -0.87 0.74
C PRO A 156 0.19 -1.59 -0.58
N MET A 157 0.97 -2.68 -0.51
CA MET A 157 1.26 -3.56 -1.65
C MET A 157 0.00 -4.28 -2.14
N LEU A 158 -0.90 -4.65 -1.23
CA LEU A 158 -2.17 -5.32 -1.49
C LEU A 158 -3.33 -4.45 -1.01
N PRO A 159 -4.56 -4.59 -1.55
CA PRO A 159 -5.73 -3.88 -1.05
C PRO A 159 -5.94 -4.08 0.46
N GLU A 160 -6.44 -3.05 1.15
CA GLU A 160 -6.59 -3.06 2.63
C GLU A 160 -7.44 -4.21 3.15
N GLY A 161 -8.44 -4.68 2.40
CA GLY A 161 -9.22 -5.88 2.72
C GLY A 161 -8.39 -7.16 2.81
N ILE A 162 -7.18 -7.15 2.23
CA ILE A 162 -6.20 -8.23 2.36
C ILE A 162 -5.18 -7.87 3.42
N SER A 163 -4.44 -6.76 3.26
CA SER A 163 -3.33 -6.41 4.14
C SER A 163 -3.76 -6.12 5.58
N ASN A 164 -4.87 -5.41 5.77
CA ASN A 164 -5.34 -4.99 7.10
C ASN A 164 -6.46 -5.88 7.65
N ASP A 165 -6.90 -6.89 6.90
CA ASP A 165 -7.95 -7.83 7.32
C ASP A 165 -7.54 -9.28 7.10
N LEU A 166 -7.76 -9.87 5.93
CA LEU A 166 -7.60 -11.31 5.68
C LEU A 166 -6.18 -11.84 5.98
N CYS A 167 -5.15 -11.03 5.75
CA CYS A 167 -3.74 -11.32 6.04
C CYS A 167 -3.23 -10.60 7.29
N SER A 168 -4.09 -10.00 8.11
CA SER A 168 -3.72 -9.43 9.39
C SER A 168 -4.10 -10.38 10.53
N LEU A 169 -3.13 -10.84 11.32
CA LEU A 169 -3.31 -11.78 12.45
C LEU A 169 -3.91 -11.05 13.66
N ARG A 170 -5.13 -10.52 13.49
CA ARG A 170 -5.83 -9.72 14.50
C ARG A 170 -6.26 -10.56 15.71
N PRO A 171 -6.26 -9.98 16.92
CA PRO A 171 -6.68 -10.68 18.13
C PRO A 171 -8.11 -11.23 18.05
N ASN A 172 -8.31 -12.46 18.51
CA ASN A 172 -9.62 -13.12 18.61
C ASN A 172 -10.34 -13.34 17.27
N GLU A 173 -9.63 -13.31 16.16
CA GLU A 173 -10.17 -13.61 14.84
C GLU A 173 -9.44 -14.79 14.20
N ASP A 174 -10.21 -15.67 13.53
CA ASP A 174 -9.61 -16.78 12.79
C ASP A 174 -8.88 -16.25 11.55
N ARG A 175 -7.64 -16.63 11.38
CA ARG A 175 -6.82 -16.29 10.21
C ARG A 175 -6.06 -17.52 9.72
N ALA A 176 -5.87 -17.59 8.40
CA ALA A 176 -5.01 -18.60 7.81
C ALA A 176 -3.54 -18.17 7.96
N ALA A 177 -2.71 -19.05 8.48
CA ALA A 177 -1.29 -18.82 8.65
C ALA A 177 -0.47 -20.03 8.20
N MET A 178 0.77 -19.78 7.83
CA MET A 178 1.85 -20.78 7.75
C MET A 178 2.63 -20.71 9.06
N VAL A 179 3.02 -21.87 9.58
CA VAL A 179 3.74 -21.97 10.87
C VAL A 179 4.93 -22.89 10.72
#